data_4a397c7e408eeafbe93b24f91553f77f
#
_entry.id   4a397c7e408eeafbe93b24f91553f77f
#
_cell.length_a   1.000
_cell.length_b   1.000
_cell.length_c   1.000
_cell.angle_alpha   90.00
_cell.angle_beta   90.00
_cell.angle_gamma   90.00
#
_symmetry.space_group_name_H-M   'P 1'
#
loop_
_entity.id
_entity.type
_entity.pdbx_description
1 polymer ?
#
loop_
_entity_poly.entity_id
_entity_poly.type
_entity_poly.pdbx_seq_one_letter_code
_entity_poly.pdbx_strand_id
1 'polypeptide(L)'
;MKTIQAFKFRLCPTPEQEDLLSRYAGCARFVWNKALALQKGRLDAGMPLLSYGDLAKLLTLWRASDESGFLALGPVHPQQWALKFLDRAIWDGLTKKKGFPRFKKKGGGDALRFPDALQMKIDMTEKDPDGRNAFPRIFVPKVGWVRFRKSREIVGTLRNATVLCKAGRWSVSVQTELESPEPIARTAPEIALDLGVATFATTSSGVRIHPTPELVMAMKAAEKKLVWEQRKLSRKYRKGPKSRNYRKQKIHVARAHERVSNMRLDFLHKASTSIGETQAVVYVEDLKIQNMTKSARGTRENPGRNVRQKAGLNRSLLSQGWGTFLSLLESKLLRRGGRLVRVNPRNTSRTCFACKHAAAENRPDQATFRCVLCGYEDHADANAANNILRAGHARSACLEESSSKFVA
;
A
#
# COMPACT_ATOMS: atom_id res chain seq x y z
N MET A 1 21.19 11.18 -4.41
CA MET A 1 20.57 9.83 -4.33
C MET A 1 19.30 9.83 -5.17
N LYS A 2 18.98 8.77 -5.94
CA LYS A 2 17.79 8.73 -6.80
C LYS A 2 16.60 8.12 -6.06
N THR A 3 15.45 8.77 -6.13
CA THR A 3 14.19 8.29 -5.55
C THR A 3 13.16 7.99 -6.63
N ILE A 4 12.29 6.99 -6.37
CA ILE A 4 11.21 6.63 -7.27
C ILE A 4 9.89 7.14 -6.71
N GLN A 5 9.13 7.85 -7.56
CA GLN A 5 7.79 8.31 -7.25
C GLN A 5 6.76 7.70 -8.20
N ALA A 6 5.56 7.42 -7.69
CA ALA A 6 4.46 6.94 -8.51
C ALA A 6 3.30 7.93 -8.52
N PHE A 7 2.80 8.25 -9.72
CA PHE A 7 1.64 9.10 -9.97
C PHE A 7 0.51 8.24 -10.50
N LYS A 8 -0.61 8.23 -9.80
CA LYS A 8 -1.77 7.44 -10.22
C LYS A 8 -2.89 8.36 -10.71
N PHE A 9 -3.34 8.11 -11.93
CA PHE A 9 -4.41 8.87 -12.59
C PHE A 9 -5.54 7.94 -13.03
N ARG A 10 -6.76 8.46 -13.07
CA ARG A 10 -7.90 7.75 -13.62
C ARG A 10 -7.89 7.82 -15.13
N LEU A 11 -7.91 6.67 -15.81
CA LEU A 11 -8.12 6.58 -17.25
C LEU A 11 -9.60 6.74 -17.61
N CYS A 12 -9.85 7.32 -18.76
CA CYS A 12 -11.15 7.48 -19.39
C CYS A 12 -11.12 6.85 -20.80
N PRO A 13 -11.00 5.50 -20.89
CA PRO A 13 -10.99 4.82 -22.17
C PRO A 13 -12.35 4.90 -22.87
N THR A 14 -12.35 4.86 -24.22
CA THR A 14 -13.56 4.59 -25.01
C THR A 14 -14.03 3.14 -24.79
N PRO A 15 -15.26 2.77 -25.16
CA PRO A 15 -15.73 1.38 -25.05
C PRO A 15 -14.81 0.38 -25.78
N GLU A 16 -14.29 0.73 -26.95
CA GLU A 16 -13.37 -0.08 -27.75
C GLU A 16 -12.03 -0.26 -27.04
N GLN A 17 -11.49 0.83 -26.48
CA GLN A 17 -10.26 0.81 -25.69
C GLN A 17 -10.42 0.01 -24.39
N GLU A 18 -11.59 0.10 -23.74
CA GLU A 18 -11.89 -0.68 -22.54
C GLU A 18 -11.95 -2.19 -22.86
N ASP A 19 -12.50 -2.58 -24.00
CA ASP A 19 -12.52 -3.95 -24.46
C ASP A 19 -11.10 -4.47 -24.75
N LEU A 20 -10.27 -3.71 -25.47
CA LEU A 20 -8.87 -4.05 -25.74
C LEU A 20 -8.07 -4.22 -24.42
N LEU A 21 -8.18 -3.26 -23.50
CA LEU A 21 -7.52 -3.35 -22.19
C LEU A 21 -7.96 -4.60 -21.43
N SER A 22 -9.26 -4.93 -21.48
CA SER A 22 -9.82 -6.11 -20.81
C SER A 22 -9.33 -7.42 -21.42
N ARG A 23 -9.21 -7.50 -22.76
CA ARG A 23 -8.64 -8.64 -23.49
C ARG A 23 -7.17 -8.82 -23.15
N TYR A 24 -6.37 -7.75 -23.17
CA TYR A 24 -4.94 -7.82 -22.87
C TYR A 24 -4.67 -8.21 -21.41
N ALA A 25 -5.50 -7.71 -20.47
CA ALA A 25 -5.47 -8.18 -19.10
C ALA A 25 -5.85 -9.67 -18.99
N GLY A 26 -6.73 -10.15 -19.89
CA GLY A 26 -7.05 -11.55 -20.06
C GLY A 26 -5.84 -12.37 -20.48
N CYS A 27 -5.08 -11.90 -21.48
CA CYS A 27 -3.84 -12.55 -21.94
C CYS A 27 -2.81 -12.66 -20.80
N ALA A 28 -2.53 -11.58 -20.07
CA ALA A 28 -1.58 -11.60 -18.96
C ALA A 28 -2.03 -12.56 -17.85
N ARG A 29 -3.33 -12.65 -17.57
CA ARG A 29 -3.90 -13.60 -16.60
C ARG A 29 -3.80 -15.04 -17.09
N PHE A 30 -4.04 -15.29 -18.36
CA PHE A 30 -3.90 -16.63 -18.97
C PHE A 30 -2.44 -17.11 -18.85
N VAL A 31 -1.47 -16.27 -19.21
CA VAL A 31 -0.04 -16.58 -19.10
C VAL A 31 0.35 -16.90 -17.66
N TRP A 32 -0.09 -16.08 -16.68
CA TRP A 32 0.11 -16.38 -15.27
C TRP A 32 -0.45 -17.74 -14.87
N ASN A 33 -1.68 -18.06 -15.29
CA ASN A 33 -2.35 -19.28 -14.90
C ASN A 33 -1.73 -20.52 -15.58
N LYS A 34 -1.41 -20.43 -16.88
CA LYS A 34 -0.76 -21.52 -17.64
C LYS A 34 0.62 -21.84 -17.05
N ALA A 35 1.42 -20.81 -16.76
CA ALA A 35 2.72 -20.98 -16.13
C ALA A 35 2.63 -21.52 -14.70
N LEU A 36 1.67 -21.04 -13.90
CA LEU A 36 1.46 -21.54 -12.53
C LEU A 36 1.02 -23.01 -12.54
N ALA A 37 0.14 -23.42 -13.46
CA ALA A 37 -0.27 -24.83 -13.62
C ALA A 37 0.94 -25.71 -13.93
N LEU A 38 1.79 -25.28 -14.88
CA LEU A 38 3.01 -25.99 -15.26
C LEU A 38 3.97 -26.13 -14.07
N GLN A 39 4.23 -25.05 -13.33
CA GLN A 39 5.12 -25.06 -12.18
C GLN A 39 4.59 -25.95 -11.03
N LYS A 40 3.28 -25.97 -10.81
CA LYS A 40 2.66 -26.87 -9.83
C LYS A 40 2.81 -28.33 -10.25
N GLY A 41 2.50 -28.67 -11.50
CA GLY A 41 2.67 -30.04 -12.00
C GLY A 41 4.12 -30.54 -11.86
N ARG A 42 5.10 -29.66 -12.07
CA ARG A 42 6.53 -29.99 -11.85
C ARG A 42 6.85 -30.23 -10.37
N LEU A 43 6.32 -29.39 -9.47
CA LEU A 43 6.46 -29.58 -8.04
C LEU A 43 5.85 -30.90 -7.56
N ASP A 44 4.64 -31.19 -8.04
CA ASP A 44 3.93 -32.43 -7.68
C ASP A 44 4.66 -33.68 -8.19
N ALA A 45 5.38 -33.55 -9.32
CA ALA A 45 6.23 -34.60 -9.91
C ALA A 45 7.67 -34.63 -9.36
N GLY A 46 8.01 -33.81 -8.38
CA GLY A 46 9.38 -33.72 -7.83
C GLY A 46 10.42 -33.15 -8.79
N MET A 47 9.98 -32.53 -9.89
CA MET A 47 10.88 -31.95 -10.89
C MET A 47 11.30 -30.53 -10.53
N PRO A 48 12.51 -30.07 -10.91
CA PRO A 48 12.96 -28.71 -10.67
C PRO A 48 12.06 -27.69 -11.35
N LEU A 49 11.82 -26.55 -10.70
CA LEU A 49 11.05 -25.45 -11.25
C LEU A 49 11.75 -24.83 -12.45
N LEU A 50 10.97 -24.40 -13.44
CA LEU A 50 11.46 -23.63 -14.56
C LEU A 50 11.83 -22.22 -14.11
N SER A 51 12.96 -21.72 -14.62
CA SER A 51 13.37 -20.32 -14.43
C SER A 51 12.45 -19.35 -15.18
N TYR A 52 12.54 -18.05 -14.85
CA TYR A 52 11.88 -17.02 -15.67
C TYR A 52 12.33 -17.11 -17.16
N GLY A 53 13.61 -17.40 -17.41
CA GLY A 53 14.13 -17.53 -18.78
C GLY A 53 13.44 -18.64 -19.56
N ASP A 54 13.26 -19.82 -18.97
CA ASP A 54 12.58 -20.95 -19.58
C ASP A 54 11.11 -20.66 -19.84
N LEU A 55 10.44 -20.04 -18.85
CA LEU A 55 9.05 -19.60 -19.00
C LEU A 55 8.88 -18.54 -20.10
N ALA A 56 9.88 -17.68 -20.31
CA ALA A 56 9.86 -16.68 -21.38
C ALA A 56 10.03 -17.32 -22.76
N LYS A 57 10.88 -18.36 -22.90
CA LYS A 57 10.97 -19.17 -24.12
C LYS A 57 9.64 -19.86 -24.42
N LEU A 58 9.01 -20.47 -23.42
CA LEU A 58 7.68 -21.07 -23.55
C LEU A 58 6.61 -20.04 -23.93
N LEU A 59 6.68 -18.82 -23.44
CA LEU A 59 5.74 -17.76 -23.83
C LEU A 59 5.85 -17.47 -25.35
N THR A 60 7.05 -17.48 -25.93
CA THR A 60 7.23 -17.32 -27.39
C THR A 60 6.52 -18.44 -28.15
N LEU A 61 6.69 -19.69 -27.72
CA LEU A 61 6.00 -20.83 -28.31
C LEU A 61 4.47 -20.74 -28.13
N TRP A 62 3.99 -20.36 -26.96
CA TRP A 62 2.54 -20.19 -26.73
C TRP A 62 1.93 -19.11 -27.61
N ARG A 63 2.67 -18.05 -27.88
CA ARG A 63 2.22 -16.96 -28.78
C ARG A 63 2.18 -17.38 -30.26
N ALA A 64 2.95 -18.40 -30.65
CA ALA A 64 2.99 -18.93 -31.98
C ALA A 64 2.07 -20.15 -32.17
N SER A 65 1.55 -20.76 -31.11
CA SER A 65 0.72 -21.96 -31.19
C SER A 65 -0.72 -21.65 -31.54
N ASP A 66 -1.41 -22.56 -32.26
CA ASP A 66 -2.83 -22.42 -32.61
C ASP A 66 -3.73 -22.30 -31.37
N GLU A 67 -3.43 -23.08 -30.34
CA GLU A 67 -4.23 -23.12 -29.10
C GLU A 67 -4.21 -21.79 -28.34
N SER A 68 -3.09 -21.08 -28.31
CA SER A 68 -2.90 -19.86 -27.51
C SER A 68 -2.37 -18.66 -28.33
N GLY A 69 -2.45 -18.72 -29.67
CA GLY A 69 -2.02 -17.66 -30.60
C GLY A 69 -2.71 -16.30 -30.39
N PHE A 70 -3.91 -16.30 -29.77
CA PHE A 70 -4.57 -15.06 -29.33
C PHE A 70 -3.69 -14.19 -28.40
N LEU A 71 -2.68 -14.76 -27.75
CA LEU A 71 -1.71 -14.02 -26.96
C LEU A 71 -0.88 -13.05 -27.81
N ALA A 72 -0.68 -13.33 -29.10
CA ALA A 72 0.06 -12.47 -30.04
C ALA A 72 -0.70 -11.16 -30.31
N LEU A 73 -2.03 -11.15 -30.20
CA LEU A 73 -2.85 -9.94 -30.34
C LEU A 73 -2.55 -8.91 -29.25
N GLY A 74 -2.18 -9.36 -28.03
CA GLY A 74 -1.85 -8.48 -26.92
C GLY A 74 -0.37 -8.05 -26.89
N PRO A 75 -0.05 -6.94 -26.18
CA PRO A 75 1.33 -6.51 -26.00
C PRO A 75 2.13 -7.57 -25.21
N VAL A 76 3.37 -7.80 -25.60
CA VAL A 76 4.23 -8.86 -25.02
C VAL A 76 4.69 -8.51 -23.60
N HIS A 77 5.02 -7.27 -23.32
CA HIS A 77 5.60 -6.85 -22.03
C HIS A 77 4.71 -7.17 -20.81
N PRO A 78 3.38 -6.89 -20.81
CA PRO A 78 2.52 -7.32 -19.71
C PRO A 78 2.48 -8.84 -19.49
N GLN A 79 2.65 -9.64 -20.57
CA GLN A 79 2.69 -11.09 -20.47
C GLN A 79 4.01 -11.57 -19.86
N GLN A 80 5.15 -11.01 -20.29
CA GLN A 80 6.47 -11.28 -19.70
C GLN A 80 6.52 -10.87 -18.21
N TRP A 81 5.92 -9.72 -17.89
CA TRP A 81 5.84 -9.27 -16.48
C TRP A 81 4.93 -10.16 -15.64
N ALA A 82 3.90 -10.78 -16.22
CA ALA A 82 3.12 -11.79 -15.50
C ALA A 82 4.00 -12.97 -15.07
N LEU A 83 4.92 -13.42 -15.94
CA LEU A 83 5.89 -14.48 -15.62
C LEU A 83 6.91 -14.04 -14.55
N LYS A 84 7.50 -12.85 -14.68
CA LYS A 84 8.43 -12.31 -13.66
C LYS A 84 7.77 -12.20 -12.27
N PHE A 85 6.53 -11.74 -12.22
CA PHE A 85 5.80 -11.67 -10.96
C PHE A 85 5.43 -13.06 -10.42
N LEU A 86 5.16 -14.03 -11.29
CA LEU A 86 4.90 -15.40 -10.88
C LEU A 86 6.14 -16.03 -10.28
N ASP A 87 7.27 -15.92 -10.95
CA ASP A 87 8.56 -16.42 -10.50
C ASP A 87 8.88 -15.90 -9.08
N ARG A 88 8.80 -14.59 -8.89
CA ARG A 88 8.98 -13.99 -7.57
C ARG A 88 7.94 -14.46 -6.54
N ALA A 89 6.68 -14.64 -6.95
CA ALA A 89 5.63 -15.09 -6.03
C ALA A 89 5.82 -16.55 -5.59
N ILE A 90 6.32 -17.41 -6.46
CA ILE A 90 6.70 -18.78 -6.15
C ILE A 90 7.85 -18.78 -5.15
N TRP A 91 8.91 -18.00 -5.41
CA TRP A 91 10.05 -17.86 -4.50
C TRP A 91 9.63 -17.34 -3.10
N ASP A 92 8.80 -16.30 -3.06
CA ASP A 92 8.23 -15.77 -1.81
C ASP A 92 7.40 -16.84 -1.07
N GLY A 93 6.73 -17.73 -1.81
CA GLY A 93 5.94 -18.84 -1.26
C GLY A 93 6.81 -19.96 -0.68
N LEU A 94 7.83 -20.39 -1.41
CA LEU A 94 8.78 -21.45 -0.99
C LEU A 94 9.61 -20.99 0.22
N THR A 95 10.05 -19.74 0.25
CA THR A 95 10.77 -19.15 1.39
C THR A 95 9.86 -18.75 2.56
N LYS A 96 8.59 -19.13 2.53
CA LYS A 96 7.57 -18.83 3.57
C LYS A 96 7.40 -17.35 3.91
N LYS A 97 7.89 -16.46 3.06
CA LYS A 97 7.66 -15.00 3.18
C LYS A 97 6.20 -14.63 2.94
N LYS A 98 5.54 -15.34 2.02
CA LYS A 98 4.12 -15.19 1.67
C LYS A 98 3.49 -16.55 1.41
N GLY A 99 2.16 -16.59 1.28
CA GLY A 99 1.47 -17.79 0.82
C GLY A 99 1.79 -18.12 -0.65
N PHE A 100 1.72 -19.40 -1.01
CA PHE A 100 1.97 -19.86 -2.39
C PHE A 100 0.98 -19.20 -3.37
N PRO A 101 1.42 -18.85 -4.60
CA PRO A 101 0.59 -18.13 -5.56
C PRO A 101 -0.68 -18.92 -5.95
N ARG A 102 -1.75 -18.15 -6.22
CA ARG A 102 -3.05 -18.69 -6.62
C ARG A 102 -3.38 -18.34 -8.07
N PHE A 103 -4.24 -19.15 -8.70
CA PHE A 103 -4.81 -18.84 -10.01
C PHE A 103 -5.56 -17.50 -9.98
N LYS A 104 -5.31 -16.67 -10.97
CA LYS A 104 -5.98 -15.37 -11.12
C LYS A 104 -7.36 -15.55 -11.75
N LYS A 105 -8.35 -14.82 -11.24
CA LYS A 105 -9.73 -14.79 -11.75
C LYS A 105 -10.03 -13.43 -12.39
N LYS A 106 -10.89 -13.40 -13.42
CA LYS A 106 -11.36 -12.15 -14.04
C LYS A 106 -11.96 -11.21 -12.99
N GLY A 107 -11.56 -9.94 -13.01
CA GLY A 107 -12.02 -8.92 -12.06
C GLY A 107 -11.38 -9.01 -10.67
N GLY A 108 -10.31 -9.80 -10.50
CA GLY A 108 -9.54 -9.89 -9.25
C GLY A 108 -8.41 -8.83 -9.11
N GLY A 109 -8.44 -7.79 -9.94
CA GLY A 109 -7.36 -6.78 -10.04
C GLY A 109 -6.48 -7.06 -11.25
N ASP A 110 -6.97 -6.67 -12.41
CA ASP A 110 -6.22 -6.82 -13.67
C ASP A 110 -5.16 -5.72 -13.77
N ALA A 111 -3.94 -6.07 -14.17
CA ALA A 111 -2.82 -5.15 -14.30
C ALA A 111 -2.00 -5.44 -15.56
N LEU A 112 -1.65 -4.40 -16.28
CA LEU A 112 -0.79 -4.42 -17.47
C LEU A 112 0.42 -3.54 -17.18
N ARG A 113 1.59 -4.14 -16.97
CA ARG A 113 2.82 -3.41 -16.71
C ARG A 113 3.62 -3.24 -18.00
N PHE A 114 4.00 -2.00 -18.26
CA PHE A 114 4.89 -1.60 -19.36
C PHE A 114 6.18 -1.08 -18.71
N PRO A 115 7.28 -1.86 -18.82
CA PRO A 115 8.54 -1.55 -18.12
C PRO A 115 9.34 -0.45 -18.78
N ASP A 116 9.10 -0.19 -20.04
CA ASP A 116 9.87 0.72 -20.88
C ASP A 116 9.13 2.05 -21.04
N ALA A 117 9.80 3.13 -20.62
CA ALA A 117 9.29 4.50 -20.72
C ALA A 117 9.08 4.94 -22.18
N LEU A 118 9.90 4.47 -23.12
CA LEU A 118 9.83 4.85 -24.53
C LEU A 118 8.54 4.39 -25.19
N GLN A 119 7.93 3.32 -24.67
CA GLN A 119 6.64 2.80 -25.16
C GLN A 119 5.42 3.54 -24.61
N MET A 120 5.59 4.36 -23.57
CA MET A 120 4.51 5.03 -22.86
C MET A 120 4.69 6.54 -23.00
N LYS A 121 4.23 7.10 -24.10
CA LYS A 121 4.26 8.54 -24.31
C LYS A 121 3.12 9.21 -23.54
N ILE A 122 3.40 10.37 -22.93
CA ILE A 122 2.39 11.18 -22.24
C ILE A 122 2.27 12.50 -22.99
N ASP A 123 1.06 12.84 -23.38
CA ASP A 123 0.70 14.12 -23.97
C ASP A 123 -0.07 14.92 -22.95
N MET A 124 0.52 16.05 -22.55
CA MET A 124 -0.01 16.99 -21.56
C MET A 124 -0.55 18.27 -22.22
N THR A 125 -0.72 18.27 -23.54
CA THR A 125 -1.20 19.43 -24.29
C THR A 125 -2.52 19.93 -23.69
N GLU A 126 -2.55 21.18 -23.31
CA GLU A 126 -3.75 21.80 -22.67
C GLU A 126 -4.77 22.26 -23.70
N LYS A 127 -4.34 22.52 -24.93
CA LYS A 127 -5.21 22.92 -26.06
C LYS A 127 -4.93 22.06 -27.27
N ASP A 128 -5.97 21.73 -28.02
CA ASP A 128 -5.85 21.11 -29.33
C ASP A 128 -5.48 22.17 -30.39
N PRO A 129 -5.18 21.78 -31.64
CA PRO A 129 -4.87 22.71 -32.72
C PRO A 129 -5.97 23.76 -32.99
N ASP A 130 -7.22 23.45 -32.64
CA ASP A 130 -8.37 24.32 -32.78
C ASP A 130 -8.58 25.26 -31.56
N GLY A 131 -7.64 25.27 -30.60
CA GLY A 131 -7.66 26.09 -29.40
C GLY A 131 -8.64 25.64 -28.29
N ARG A 132 -9.27 24.45 -28.44
CA ARG A 132 -10.16 23.86 -27.44
C ARG A 132 -9.35 23.17 -26.35
N ASN A 133 -9.92 23.07 -25.15
CA ASN A 133 -9.28 22.37 -24.05
C ASN A 133 -9.05 20.90 -24.41
N ALA A 134 -7.79 20.52 -24.56
CA ALA A 134 -7.38 19.14 -24.78
C ALA A 134 -7.30 18.39 -23.45
N PHE A 135 -7.68 17.12 -23.45
CA PHE A 135 -7.52 16.28 -22.29
C PHE A 135 -6.16 15.60 -22.32
N PRO A 136 -5.40 15.54 -21.22
CA PRO A 136 -4.17 14.78 -21.13
C PRO A 136 -4.37 13.33 -21.56
N ARG A 137 -3.42 12.81 -22.34
CA ARG A 137 -3.48 11.47 -22.92
C ARG A 137 -2.21 10.70 -22.62
N ILE A 138 -2.33 9.39 -22.49
CA ILE A 138 -1.20 8.48 -22.41
C ILE A 138 -1.30 7.44 -23.50
N PHE A 139 -0.22 7.22 -24.22
CA PHE A 139 -0.14 6.17 -25.23
C PHE A 139 0.03 4.81 -24.55
N VAL A 140 -0.87 3.89 -24.82
CA VAL A 140 -0.81 2.51 -24.34
C VAL A 140 -0.58 1.60 -25.56
N PRO A 141 0.51 0.82 -25.60
CA PRO A 141 0.82 -0.05 -26.73
C PRO A 141 -0.35 -0.94 -27.13
N LYS A 142 -0.67 -0.96 -28.42
CA LYS A 142 -1.80 -1.68 -29.02
C LYS A 142 -3.21 -1.21 -28.64
N VAL A 143 -3.34 -0.16 -27.82
CA VAL A 143 -4.62 0.48 -27.46
C VAL A 143 -4.72 1.90 -28.04
N GLY A 144 -3.56 2.55 -28.21
CA GLY A 144 -3.48 3.94 -28.67
C GLY A 144 -3.52 4.96 -27.53
N TRP A 145 -3.90 6.17 -27.88
CA TRP A 145 -3.98 7.30 -26.94
C TRP A 145 -5.24 7.23 -26.09
N VAL A 146 -5.05 7.05 -24.78
CA VAL A 146 -6.13 6.97 -23.79
C VAL A 146 -6.16 8.24 -22.94
N ARG A 147 -7.29 8.88 -22.83
CA ARG A 147 -7.49 10.07 -21.98
C ARG A 147 -7.36 9.71 -20.50
N PHE A 148 -6.79 10.62 -19.71
CA PHE A 148 -6.76 10.46 -18.25
C PHE A 148 -7.10 11.78 -17.54
N ARG A 149 -7.49 11.67 -16.27
CA ARG A 149 -7.77 12.86 -15.43
C ARG A 149 -6.49 13.27 -14.71
N LYS A 150 -5.89 14.37 -15.14
CA LYS A 150 -4.76 15.01 -14.48
C LYS A 150 -5.24 15.62 -13.17
N SER A 151 -4.70 15.18 -12.05
CA SER A 151 -4.98 15.71 -10.71
C SER A 151 -3.77 16.43 -10.10
N ARG A 152 -2.60 16.26 -10.69
CA ARG A 152 -1.31 16.86 -10.28
C ARG A 152 -0.28 16.75 -11.39
N GLU A 153 0.77 17.55 -11.30
CA GLU A 153 1.90 17.45 -12.23
C GLU A 153 2.68 16.15 -12.06
N ILE A 154 3.24 15.67 -13.17
CA ILE A 154 4.16 14.54 -13.21
C ILE A 154 5.56 15.12 -13.25
N VAL A 155 6.31 14.92 -12.18
CA VAL A 155 7.69 15.40 -12.07
C VAL A 155 8.68 14.25 -12.18
N GLY A 156 9.89 14.53 -12.68
CA GLY A 156 10.96 13.55 -12.85
C GLY A 156 10.92 12.78 -14.19
N THR A 157 11.89 11.91 -14.37
CA THR A 157 12.07 11.12 -15.60
C THR A 157 11.19 9.89 -15.57
N LEU A 158 10.33 9.69 -16.58
CA LEU A 158 9.48 8.52 -16.73
C LEU A 158 10.32 7.23 -16.79
N ARG A 159 9.98 6.24 -15.98
CA ARG A 159 10.64 4.92 -15.95
C ARG A 159 9.75 3.80 -16.47
N ASN A 160 8.55 3.74 -16.01
CA ASN A 160 7.57 2.72 -16.44
C ASN A 160 6.15 3.16 -16.09
N ALA A 161 5.17 2.43 -16.63
CA ALA A 161 3.78 2.62 -16.25
C ALA A 161 3.06 1.27 -16.06
N THR A 162 2.02 1.31 -15.24
CA THR A 162 1.14 0.17 -15.01
C THR A 162 -0.31 0.61 -15.17
N VAL A 163 -1.01 0.00 -16.11
CA VAL A 163 -2.45 0.19 -16.29
C VAL A 163 -3.19 -0.84 -15.42
N LEU A 164 -4.14 -0.38 -14.62
CA LEU A 164 -4.80 -1.17 -13.58
C LEU A 164 -6.32 -1.07 -13.73
N CYS A 165 -7.02 -2.20 -13.59
CA CYS A 165 -8.47 -2.22 -13.45
C CYS A 165 -8.86 -2.63 -12.03
N LYS A 166 -9.55 -1.75 -11.32
CA LYS A 166 -10.09 -2.02 -9.98
C LYS A 166 -11.56 -1.59 -9.93
N ALA A 167 -12.43 -2.45 -9.43
CA ALA A 167 -13.87 -2.17 -9.32
C ALA A 167 -14.54 -1.70 -10.64
N GLY A 168 -14.05 -2.21 -11.80
CA GLY A 168 -14.53 -1.80 -13.12
C GLY A 168 -14.12 -0.39 -13.52
N ARG A 169 -13.00 0.11 -12.98
CA ARG A 169 -12.43 1.41 -13.32
C ARG A 169 -10.95 1.26 -13.68
N TRP A 170 -10.58 1.85 -14.81
CA TRP A 170 -9.20 1.85 -15.27
C TRP A 170 -8.44 3.03 -14.68
N SER A 171 -7.22 2.81 -14.33
CA SER A 171 -6.25 3.82 -13.88
C SER A 171 -4.87 3.50 -14.41
N VAL A 172 -4.03 4.50 -14.55
CA VAL A 172 -2.61 4.34 -14.84
C VAL A 172 -1.80 4.81 -13.64
N SER A 173 -0.78 4.03 -13.29
CA SER A 173 0.27 4.42 -12.34
C SER A 173 1.56 4.59 -13.12
N VAL A 174 2.01 5.83 -13.21
CA VAL A 174 3.24 6.22 -13.88
C VAL A 174 4.33 6.31 -12.81
N GLN A 175 5.46 5.64 -13.02
CA GLN A 175 6.63 5.75 -12.14
C GLN A 175 7.68 6.65 -12.76
N THR A 176 8.14 7.62 -12.00
CA THR A 176 9.23 8.53 -12.37
C THR A 176 10.40 8.40 -11.40
N GLU A 177 11.57 8.73 -11.87
CA GLU A 177 12.79 8.85 -11.09
C GLU A 177 13.09 10.33 -10.89
N LEU A 178 13.42 10.68 -9.66
CA LEU A 178 13.75 12.02 -9.21
C LEU A 178 15.10 11.98 -8.50
N GLU A 179 15.87 13.04 -8.61
CA GLU A 179 17.00 13.25 -7.73
C GLU A 179 16.51 13.61 -6.33
N SER A 180 17.06 12.93 -5.32
CA SER A 180 16.80 13.30 -3.93
C SER A 180 17.64 14.51 -3.57
N PRO A 181 17.08 15.48 -2.84
CA PRO A 181 17.88 16.53 -2.25
C PRO A 181 18.91 15.95 -1.25
N GLU A 182 19.88 16.75 -0.90
CA GLU A 182 20.86 16.41 0.12
C GLU A 182 20.18 16.19 1.49
N PRO A 183 20.78 15.38 2.38
CA PRO A 183 20.28 15.20 3.73
C PRO A 183 20.18 16.53 4.48
N ILE A 184 19.09 16.73 5.20
CA ILE A 184 18.85 17.94 5.98
C ILE A 184 19.81 17.99 7.18
N ALA A 185 20.28 19.19 7.52
CA ALA A 185 21.21 19.42 8.63
C ALA A 185 20.68 18.96 9.99
N ARG A 186 21.58 18.67 10.95
CA ARG A 186 21.25 18.18 12.30
C ARG A 186 20.36 19.12 13.12
N THR A 187 20.40 20.42 12.85
CA THR A 187 19.59 21.46 13.51
C THR A 187 18.17 21.57 13.00
N ALA A 188 17.78 20.70 12.07
CA ALA A 188 16.46 20.74 11.47
C ALA A 188 15.36 20.27 12.44
N PRO A 189 14.12 20.76 12.30
CA PRO A 189 13.01 20.41 13.18
C PRO A 189 12.76 18.90 13.25
N GLU A 190 12.61 18.39 14.46
CA GLU A 190 12.36 16.98 14.74
C GLU A 190 11.17 16.79 15.66
N ILE A 191 10.50 15.64 15.53
CA ILE A 191 9.32 15.31 16.34
C ILE A 191 9.22 13.80 16.54
N ALA A 192 8.65 13.39 17.66
CA ALA A 192 8.22 12.00 17.85
C ALA A 192 6.71 11.87 17.77
N LEU A 193 6.25 10.69 17.30
CA LEU A 193 4.84 10.35 17.17
C LEU A 193 4.54 9.07 17.94
N ASP A 194 3.63 9.15 18.89
CA ASP A 194 2.96 7.97 19.46
C ASP A 194 1.69 7.67 18.67
N LEU A 195 1.57 6.42 18.15
CA LEU A 195 0.47 5.98 17.28
C LEU A 195 -0.58 5.24 18.10
N GLY A 196 -1.77 5.82 18.22
CA GLY A 196 -2.86 5.29 19.04
C GLY A 196 -4.12 4.92 18.24
N VAL A 197 -5.04 4.19 18.90
CA VAL A 197 -6.35 3.84 18.33
C VAL A 197 -7.39 4.91 18.63
N ALA A 198 -7.36 5.50 19.82
CA ALA A 198 -8.26 6.58 20.23
C ALA A 198 -7.90 7.89 19.53
N THR A 199 -6.64 8.30 19.64
CA THR A 199 -6.01 9.37 18.85
C THR A 199 -5.14 8.72 17.80
N PHE A 200 -5.22 9.14 16.55
CA PHE A 200 -4.44 8.53 15.45
C PHE A 200 -2.93 8.63 15.70
N ALA A 201 -2.48 9.81 16.08
CA ALA A 201 -1.10 10.05 16.54
C ALA A 201 -1.07 11.24 17.50
N THR A 202 -0.21 11.16 18.52
CA THR A 202 0.12 12.26 19.43
C THR A 202 1.59 12.61 19.24
N THR A 203 1.88 13.90 19.12
CA THR A 203 3.25 14.39 18.91
C THR A 203 3.94 14.65 20.25
N SER A 204 5.29 14.67 20.26
CA SER A 204 6.07 15.09 21.42
C SER A 204 5.86 16.57 21.83
N SER A 205 5.27 17.39 20.93
CA SER A 205 4.81 18.75 21.27
C SER A 205 3.38 18.80 21.81
N GLY A 206 2.73 17.65 22.10
CA GLY A 206 1.37 17.57 22.62
C GLY A 206 0.25 17.70 21.58
N VAL A 207 0.57 17.94 20.31
CA VAL A 207 -0.45 18.06 19.25
C VAL A 207 -1.05 16.70 18.93
N ARG A 208 -2.39 16.61 18.92
CA ARG A 208 -3.13 15.39 18.56
C ARG A 208 -3.59 15.44 17.12
N ILE A 209 -3.24 14.40 16.37
CA ILE A 209 -3.61 14.22 14.96
C ILE A 209 -4.76 13.22 14.90
N HIS A 210 -5.88 13.64 14.34
CA HIS A 210 -7.06 12.80 14.12
C HIS A 210 -7.84 13.26 12.89
N PRO A 211 -8.67 12.40 12.29
CA PRO A 211 -9.58 12.81 11.22
C PRO A 211 -10.57 13.86 11.74
N THR A 212 -10.94 14.83 10.90
CA THR A 212 -11.97 15.82 11.29
C THR A 212 -13.32 15.15 11.59
N PRO A 213 -14.18 15.75 12.43
CA PRO A 213 -15.50 15.20 12.75
C PRO A 213 -16.33 14.90 11.50
N GLU A 214 -16.29 15.79 10.48
CA GLU A 214 -17.00 15.64 9.20
C GLU A 214 -16.48 14.40 8.45
N LEU A 215 -15.16 14.20 8.42
CA LEU A 215 -14.55 13.03 7.77
C LEU A 215 -14.93 11.75 8.51
N VAL A 216 -14.94 11.76 9.84
CA VAL A 216 -15.38 10.60 10.66
C VAL A 216 -16.83 10.25 10.34
N MET A 217 -17.73 11.24 10.28
CA MET A 217 -19.14 11.03 9.92
C MET A 217 -19.27 10.47 8.50
N ALA A 218 -18.55 11.04 7.54
CA ALA A 218 -18.56 10.59 6.16
C ALA A 218 -18.01 9.16 6.01
N MET A 219 -16.97 8.80 6.75
CA MET A 219 -16.43 7.44 6.78
C MET A 219 -17.43 6.45 7.37
N LYS A 220 -18.07 6.77 8.51
CA LYS A 220 -19.13 5.94 9.10
C LYS A 220 -20.30 5.73 8.14
N ALA A 221 -20.73 6.76 7.41
CA ALA A 221 -21.78 6.66 6.40
C ALA A 221 -21.36 5.75 5.22
N ALA A 222 -20.11 5.87 4.76
CA ALA A 222 -19.56 5.02 3.70
C ALA A 222 -19.46 3.55 4.15
N GLU A 223 -19.08 3.28 5.39
CA GLU A 223 -19.03 1.94 5.98
C GLU A 223 -20.45 1.32 6.12
N LYS A 224 -21.43 2.11 6.59
CA LYS A 224 -22.84 1.66 6.61
C LYS A 224 -23.32 1.29 5.21
N LYS A 225 -23.02 2.10 4.20
CA LYS A 225 -23.32 1.79 2.79
C LYS A 225 -22.64 0.51 2.31
N LEU A 226 -21.38 0.30 2.66
CA LEU A 226 -20.64 -0.93 2.33
C LEU A 226 -21.33 -2.16 2.92
N VAL A 227 -21.69 -2.14 4.20
CA VAL A 227 -22.41 -3.24 4.85
C VAL A 227 -23.74 -3.53 4.15
N TRP A 228 -24.49 -2.50 3.75
CA TRP A 228 -25.73 -2.65 3.03
C TRP A 228 -25.54 -3.31 1.64
N GLU A 229 -24.52 -2.86 0.87
CA GLU A 229 -24.19 -3.47 -0.42
C GLU A 229 -23.73 -4.93 -0.27
N GLN A 230 -23.00 -5.25 0.79
CA GLN A 230 -22.60 -6.64 1.11
C GLN A 230 -23.81 -7.52 1.45
N ARG A 231 -24.78 -7.03 2.24
CA ARG A 231 -26.04 -7.74 2.54
C ARG A 231 -26.83 -8.02 1.26
N LYS A 232 -26.91 -7.03 0.33
CA LYS A 232 -27.51 -7.22 -0.98
C LYS A 232 -26.82 -8.31 -1.81
N LEU A 233 -25.48 -8.35 -1.76
CA LEU A 233 -24.69 -9.34 -2.46
C LEU A 233 -24.95 -10.75 -1.88
N SER A 234 -25.00 -10.90 -0.55
CA SER A 234 -25.32 -12.16 0.12
C SER A 234 -26.69 -12.70 -0.28
N ARG A 235 -27.72 -11.83 -0.32
CA ARG A 235 -29.08 -12.26 -0.74
C ARG A 235 -29.12 -12.73 -2.21
N LYS A 236 -28.23 -12.22 -3.07
CA LYS A 236 -28.13 -12.65 -4.48
C LYS A 236 -27.23 -13.86 -4.68
N TYR A 237 -26.60 -14.36 -3.61
CA TYR A 237 -25.72 -15.51 -3.70
C TYR A 237 -26.54 -16.80 -3.85
N ARG A 238 -26.24 -17.57 -4.89
CA ARG A 238 -26.78 -18.93 -5.10
C ARG A 238 -25.62 -19.89 -5.37
N LYS A 239 -25.79 -21.15 -4.98
CA LYS A 239 -24.85 -22.23 -5.30
C LYS A 239 -24.84 -22.43 -6.83
N GLY A 240 -23.66 -22.63 -7.44
CA GLY A 240 -23.53 -22.79 -8.90
C GLY A 240 -23.15 -21.49 -9.66
N PRO A 241 -23.46 -21.40 -10.96
CA PRO A 241 -23.10 -20.27 -11.81
C PRO A 241 -23.70 -18.96 -11.31
N LYS A 242 -22.89 -17.89 -11.30
CA LYS A 242 -23.31 -16.60 -10.75
C LYS A 242 -24.11 -15.78 -11.77
N SER A 243 -25.28 -15.33 -11.38
CA SER A 243 -26.19 -14.53 -12.21
C SER A 243 -25.57 -13.19 -12.62
N ARG A 244 -26.10 -12.58 -13.69
CA ARG A 244 -25.70 -11.22 -14.14
C ARG A 244 -25.89 -10.18 -13.01
N ASN A 245 -27.00 -10.28 -12.26
CA ASN A 245 -27.32 -9.39 -11.15
C ASN A 245 -26.35 -9.57 -9.96
N TYR A 246 -25.89 -10.78 -9.65
CA TYR A 246 -24.83 -11.00 -8.67
C TYR A 246 -23.52 -10.35 -9.09
N ARG A 247 -23.13 -10.49 -10.38
CA ARG A 247 -21.89 -9.89 -10.91
C ARG A 247 -21.94 -8.36 -10.86
N LYS A 248 -23.08 -7.74 -11.23
CA LYS A 248 -23.29 -6.29 -11.09
C LYS A 248 -23.17 -5.84 -9.63
N GLN A 249 -23.85 -6.57 -8.71
CA GLN A 249 -23.80 -6.26 -7.28
C GLN A 249 -22.37 -6.36 -6.70
N LYS A 250 -21.58 -7.32 -7.16
CA LYS A 250 -20.15 -7.45 -6.76
C LYS A 250 -19.34 -6.20 -7.11
N ILE A 251 -19.64 -5.53 -8.24
CA ILE A 251 -19.01 -4.27 -8.61
C ILE A 251 -19.43 -3.14 -7.66
N HIS A 252 -20.71 -3.08 -7.25
CA HIS A 252 -21.16 -2.10 -6.26
C HIS A 252 -20.45 -2.26 -4.92
N VAL A 253 -20.33 -3.49 -4.42
CA VAL A 253 -19.55 -3.79 -3.20
C VAL A 253 -18.09 -3.37 -3.36
N ALA A 254 -17.45 -3.69 -4.49
CA ALA A 254 -16.07 -3.31 -4.75
C ALA A 254 -15.88 -1.78 -4.77
N ARG A 255 -16.83 -1.03 -5.37
CA ARG A 255 -16.83 0.44 -5.38
C ARG A 255 -17.06 1.04 -3.99
N ALA A 256 -17.91 0.43 -3.17
CA ALA A 256 -18.12 0.86 -1.78
C ALA A 256 -16.84 0.65 -0.93
N HIS A 257 -16.18 -0.50 -1.08
CA HIS A 257 -14.86 -0.73 -0.46
C HIS A 257 -13.81 0.29 -0.91
N GLU A 258 -13.77 0.58 -2.22
CA GLU A 258 -12.84 1.58 -2.76
C GLU A 258 -13.08 2.97 -2.16
N ARG A 259 -14.34 3.37 -1.98
CA ARG A 259 -14.69 4.66 -1.37
C ARG A 259 -14.17 4.76 0.07
N VAL A 260 -14.43 3.75 0.91
CA VAL A 260 -13.93 3.73 2.30
C VAL A 260 -12.40 3.78 2.32
N SER A 261 -11.75 2.99 1.46
CA SER A 261 -10.29 2.96 1.34
C SER A 261 -9.71 4.32 0.91
N ASN A 262 -10.34 4.98 -0.07
CA ASN A 262 -9.87 6.28 -0.57
C ASN A 262 -10.01 7.39 0.47
N MET A 263 -11.11 7.42 1.24
CA MET A 263 -11.30 8.42 2.31
C MET A 263 -10.23 8.26 3.39
N ARG A 264 -9.94 7.02 3.80
CA ARG A 264 -8.84 6.74 4.73
C ARG A 264 -7.49 7.16 4.17
N LEU A 265 -7.23 6.80 2.90
CA LEU A 265 -5.96 7.14 2.26
C LEU A 265 -5.77 8.65 2.10
N ASP A 266 -6.83 9.40 1.83
CA ASP A 266 -6.79 10.87 1.78
C ASP A 266 -6.35 11.47 3.12
N PHE A 267 -6.94 11.01 4.23
CA PHE A 267 -6.50 11.40 5.58
C PHE A 267 -5.01 11.09 5.81
N LEU A 268 -4.58 9.85 5.51
CA LEU A 268 -3.19 9.45 5.70
C LEU A 268 -2.22 10.27 4.85
N HIS A 269 -2.62 10.62 3.63
CA HIS A 269 -1.82 11.51 2.78
C HIS A 269 -1.74 12.93 3.37
N LYS A 270 -2.84 13.50 3.84
CA LYS A 270 -2.86 14.84 4.44
C LYS A 270 -2.02 14.88 5.71
N ALA A 271 -2.23 13.96 6.64
CA ALA A 271 -1.46 13.87 7.88
C ALA A 271 0.05 13.69 7.62
N SER A 272 0.42 12.75 6.73
CA SER A 272 1.83 12.55 6.40
C SER A 272 2.45 13.69 5.59
N THR A 273 1.66 14.52 4.86
CA THR A 273 2.15 15.71 4.18
C THR A 273 2.43 16.80 5.20
N SER A 274 1.47 17.11 6.06
CA SER A 274 1.62 18.15 7.10
C SER A 274 2.87 17.92 7.96
N ILE A 275 3.08 16.69 8.43
CA ILE A 275 4.28 16.34 9.22
C ILE A 275 5.55 16.44 8.36
N GLY A 276 5.57 15.86 7.16
CA GLY A 276 6.75 15.85 6.30
C GLY A 276 7.09 17.22 5.72
N GLU A 277 6.20 18.22 5.80
CA GLU A 277 6.45 19.61 5.41
C GLU A 277 7.12 20.42 6.50
N THR A 278 6.85 20.11 7.75
CA THR A 278 7.32 20.86 8.91
C THR A 278 8.50 20.21 9.63
N GLN A 279 8.69 18.89 9.47
CA GLN A 279 9.70 18.13 10.19
C GLN A 279 10.71 17.49 9.25
N ALA A 280 11.97 17.48 9.67
CA ALA A 280 13.06 16.83 8.96
C ALA A 280 13.34 15.42 9.50
N VAL A 281 13.24 15.25 10.81
CA VAL A 281 13.40 13.95 11.48
C VAL A 281 12.15 13.60 12.23
N VAL A 282 11.64 12.39 12.01
CA VAL A 282 10.46 11.89 12.72
C VAL A 282 10.80 10.57 13.38
N TYR A 283 10.57 10.49 14.68
CA TYR A 283 10.76 9.29 15.49
C TYR A 283 9.43 8.60 15.72
N VAL A 284 9.40 7.28 15.56
CA VAL A 284 8.20 6.45 15.75
C VAL A 284 8.57 5.11 16.38
N GLU A 285 7.64 4.48 17.05
CA GLU A 285 7.83 3.10 17.51
C GLU A 285 7.90 2.09 16.35
N ASP A 286 8.78 1.08 16.48
CA ASP A 286 8.86 -0.05 15.54
C ASP A 286 7.74 -1.06 15.83
N LEU A 287 6.50 -0.67 15.60
CA LEU A 287 5.33 -1.49 15.85
C LEU A 287 5.27 -2.68 14.88
N LYS A 288 5.26 -3.90 15.42
CA LYS A 288 5.08 -5.14 14.67
C LYS A 288 3.60 -5.40 14.39
N ILE A 289 2.97 -4.58 13.51
CA ILE A 289 1.53 -4.59 13.25
C ILE A 289 1.01 -5.99 12.91
N GLN A 290 1.77 -6.78 12.16
CA GLN A 290 1.39 -8.16 11.82
C GLN A 290 1.25 -9.04 13.07
N ASN A 291 2.15 -8.89 14.05
CA ASN A 291 2.08 -9.62 15.32
C ASN A 291 0.91 -9.13 16.17
N MET A 292 0.72 -7.80 16.25
CA MET A 292 -0.38 -7.19 16.99
C MET A 292 -1.75 -7.64 16.47
N THR A 293 -1.89 -7.90 15.16
CA THR A 293 -3.15 -8.26 14.51
C THR A 293 -3.30 -9.76 14.24
N LYS A 294 -2.46 -10.62 14.82
CA LYS A 294 -2.63 -12.07 14.76
C LYS A 294 -4.00 -12.49 15.27
N SER A 295 -4.60 -13.49 14.59
CA SER A 295 -5.88 -14.07 15.01
C SER A 295 -5.73 -14.81 16.33
N ALA A 296 -6.72 -14.67 17.22
CA ALA A 296 -6.82 -15.46 18.45
C ALA A 296 -7.64 -16.75 18.27
N ARG A 297 -7.92 -17.19 17.03
CA ARG A 297 -8.83 -18.31 16.77
C ARG A 297 -8.32 -19.66 17.31
N GLY A 298 -7.01 -19.82 17.42
CA GLY A 298 -6.41 -21.09 17.81
C GLY A 298 -6.54 -22.19 16.73
N THR A 299 -6.28 -23.42 17.12
CA THR A 299 -6.51 -24.63 16.30
C THR A 299 -7.80 -25.32 16.72
N ARG A 300 -8.15 -26.42 16.06
CA ARG A 300 -9.32 -27.24 16.43
C ARG A 300 -9.09 -27.95 17.78
N GLU A 301 -7.87 -28.35 18.05
CA GLU A 301 -7.45 -29.03 19.29
C GLU A 301 -7.28 -28.06 20.46
N ASN A 302 -6.78 -26.84 20.17
CA ASN A 302 -6.60 -25.76 21.14
C ASN A 302 -7.35 -24.51 20.67
N PRO A 303 -8.66 -24.42 20.89
CA PRO A 303 -9.46 -23.26 20.47
C PRO A 303 -9.06 -22.01 21.25
N GLY A 304 -8.95 -20.90 20.53
CA GLY A 304 -8.55 -19.63 21.11
C GLY A 304 -9.64 -18.98 21.98
N ARG A 305 -9.21 -18.16 22.94
CA ARG A 305 -10.09 -17.39 23.83
C ARG A 305 -10.30 -15.96 23.31
N ASN A 306 -11.42 -15.34 23.70
CA ASN A 306 -11.73 -13.93 23.36
C ASN A 306 -11.63 -13.58 21.86
N VAL A 307 -11.97 -14.55 20.98
CA VAL A 307 -11.78 -14.43 19.52
C VAL A 307 -12.55 -13.23 18.94
N ARG A 308 -13.79 -12.97 19.45
CA ARG A 308 -14.63 -11.85 18.99
C ARG A 308 -14.04 -10.50 19.39
N GLN A 309 -13.60 -10.36 20.65
CA GLN A 309 -12.97 -9.15 21.18
C GLN A 309 -11.67 -8.87 20.42
N LYS A 310 -10.83 -9.89 20.24
CA LYS A 310 -9.58 -9.76 19.45
C LYS A 310 -9.85 -9.41 18.00
N ALA A 311 -10.88 -9.95 17.38
CA ALA A 311 -11.28 -9.59 16.01
C ALA A 311 -11.75 -8.13 15.92
N GLY A 312 -12.46 -7.63 16.94
CA GLY A 312 -12.84 -6.22 17.09
C GLY A 312 -11.62 -5.31 17.18
N LEU A 313 -10.69 -5.61 18.10
CA LEU A 313 -9.43 -4.89 18.26
C LEU A 313 -8.61 -4.90 16.97
N ASN A 314 -8.46 -6.06 16.32
CA ASN A 314 -7.74 -6.17 15.05
C ASN A 314 -8.36 -5.29 13.95
N ARG A 315 -9.70 -5.21 13.91
CA ARG A 315 -10.39 -4.31 12.97
C ARG A 315 -10.08 -2.84 13.27
N SER A 316 -10.09 -2.44 14.54
CA SER A 316 -9.73 -1.08 14.95
C SER A 316 -8.29 -0.74 14.58
N LEU A 317 -7.31 -1.60 14.93
CA LEU A 317 -5.90 -1.43 14.59
C LEU A 317 -5.67 -1.33 13.06
N LEU A 318 -6.22 -2.27 12.30
CA LEU A 318 -6.08 -2.29 10.84
C LEU A 318 -6.80 -1.11 10.16
N SER A 319 -7.86 -0.58 10.78
CA SER A 319 -8.57 0.59 10.26
C SER A 319 -7.76 1.87 10.35
N GLN A 320 -6.81 1.98 11.26
CA GLN A 320 -5.91 3.14 11.37
C GLN A 320 -4.98 3.27 10.15
N GLY A 321 -4.50 2.13 9.63
CA GLY A 321 -3.62 2.14 8.46
C GLY A 321 -2.20 2.62 8.74
N TRP A 322 -1.69 2.45 9.97
CA TRP A 322 -0.36 2.92 10.42
C TRP A 322 0.77 2.48 9.47
N GLY A 323 0.77 1.24 8.99
CA GLY A 323 1.80 0.79 8.04
C GLY A 323 1.81 1.60 6.74
N THR A 324 0.63 1.96 6.23
CA THR A 324 0.51 2.83 5.04
C THR A 324 0.95 4.26 5.37
N PHE A 325 0.54 4.80 6.52
CA PHE A 325 0.92 6.12 7.00
C PHE A 325 2.45 6.25 7.11
N LEU A 326 3.09 5.32 7.82
CA LEU A 326 4.55 5.32 7.99
C LEU A 326 5.30 5.22 6.65
N SER A 327 4.82 4.39 5.71
CA SER A 327 5.42 4.31 4.37
C SER A 327 5.25 5.59 3.57
N LEU A 328 4.11 6.27 3.68
CA LEU A 328 3.87 7.56 3.05
C LEU A 328 4.75 8.65 3.66
N LEU A 329 4.85 8.69 4.99
CA LEU A 329 5.66 9.66 5.72
C LEU A 329 7.14 9.48 5.39
N GLU A 330 7.66 8.25 5.47
CA GLU A 330 9.05 7.91 5.10
C GLU A 330 9.38 8.34 3.67
N SER A 331 8.51 8.04 2.71
CA SER A 331 8.69 8.46 1.32
C SER A 331 8.67 9.98 1.13
N LYS A 332 7.90 10.72 1.92
CA LYS A 332 7.83 12.19 1.84
C LYS A 332 9.03 12.84 2.51
N LEU A 333 9.48 12.32 3.65
CA LEU A 333 10.69 12.76 4.32
C LEU A 333 11.91 12.55 3.42
N LEU A 334 12.10 11.34 2.88
CA LEU A 334 13.22 11.04 1.98
C LEU A 334 13.29 11.98 0.78
N ARG A 335 12.16 12.38 0.20
CA ARG A 335 12.12 13.32 -0.92
C ARG A 335 12.57 14.75 -0.56
N ARG A 336 12.60 15.07 0.72
CA ARG A 336 13.06 16.36 1.26
C ARG A 336 14.41 16.27 1.97
N GLY A 337 15.10 15.13 1.87
CA GLY A 337 16.35 14.87 2.57
C GLY A 337 16.18 14.53 4.05
N GLY A 338 14.93 14.43 4.54
CA GLY A 338 14.61 14.03 5.92
C GLY A 338 14.64 12.53 6.13
N ARG A 339 14.42 12.10 7.37
CA ARG A 339 14.46 10.69 7.75
C ARG A 339 13.36 10.28 8.75
N LEU A 340 12.92 9.03 8.66
CA LEU A 340 12.06 8.37 9.65
C LEU A 340 12.89 7.39 10.47
N VAL A 341 12.94 7.57 11.79
CA VAL A 341 13.69 6.71 12.72
C VAL A 341 12.72 5.88 13.54
N ARG A 342 12.90 4.56 13.53
CA ARG A 342 12.07 3.64 14.32
C ARG A 342 12.80 3.27 15.61
N VAL A 343 12.14 3.44 16.77
CA VAL A 343 12.66 3.11 18.10
C VAL A 343 12.01 1.85 18.68
N ASN A 344 12.68 1.24 19.65
CA ASN A 344 12.12 0.08 20.33
C ASN A 344 10.91 0.49 21.19
N PRO A 345 9.74 -0.13 21.03
CA PRO A 345 8.51 0.22 21.74
C PRO A 345 8.47 -0.25 23.23
N ARG A 346 9.53 -0.93 23.71
CA ARG A 346 9.54 -1.49 25.06
C ARG A 346 9.49 -0.37 26.11
N ASN A 347 8.48 -0.41 26.99
CA ASN A 347 8.28 0.47 28.14
C ASN A 347 8.08 1.97 27.83
N THR A 348 7.95 2.41 26.57
CA THR A 348 7.75 3.81 26.20
C THR A 348 6.53 4.41 26.89
N SER A 349 5.43 3.66 27.01
CA SER A 349 4.17 4.10 27.65
C SER A 349 4.15 3.99 29.18
N ARG A 350 5.13 3.32 29.82
CA ARG A 350 5.19 3.09 31.26
C ARG A 350 6.34 3.83 31.96
N THR A 351 7.29 4.33 31.17
CA THR A 351 8.44 5.06 31.68
C THR A 351 8.07 6.53 31.93
N CYS A 352 8.42 7.06 33.04
CA CYS A 352 8.29 8.48 33.35
C CYS A 352 9.29 9.29 32.49
N PHE A 353 8.81 10.31 31.78
CA PHE A 353 9.68 11.18 31.02
C PHE A 353 10.64 11.98 31.90
N ALA A 354 10.17 12.44 33.09
CA ALA A 354 10.95 13.24 34.00
C ALA A 354 12.06 12.43 34.70
N CYS A 355 11.69 11.40 35.50
CA CYS A 355 12.64 10.66 36.33
C CYS A 355 13.09 9.31 35.79
N LYS A 356 12.59 8.88 34.63
CA LYS A 356 12.92 7.60 33.96
C LYS A 356 12.43 6.33 34.69
N HIS A 357 11.72 6.47 35.81
CA HIS A 357 11.15 5.33 36.52
C HIS A 357 10.10 4.62 35.64
N ALA A 358 10.22 3.29 35.53
CA ALA A 358 9.34 2.48 34.70
C ALA A 358 8.52 1.52 35.56
N ALA A 359 7.21 1.79 35.71
CA ALA A 359 6.28 0.96 36.45
C ALA A 359 4.93 0.87 35.71
N ALA A 360 4.20 -0.22 35.93
CA ALA A 360 2.87 -0.38 35.36
C ALA A 360 1.87 0.61 35.97
N GLU A 361 2.04 0.90 37.22
CA GLU A 361 1.23 1.79 38.06
C GLU A 361 1.32 3.26 37.64
N ASN A 362 2.38 3.64 36.90
CA ASN A 362 2.51 4.97 36.31
C ASN A 362 1.37 5.31 35.34
N ARG A 363 0.64 4.29 34.83
CA ARG A 363 -0.47 4.46 33.89
C ARG A 363 -1.76 3.89 34.51
N PRO A 364 -2.45 4.66 35.40
CA PRO A 364 -3.67 4.20 36.07
C PRO A 364 -4.82 3.96 35.05
N ASP A 365 -4.87 4.74 34.00
CA ASP A 365 -5.85 4.59 32.93
C ASP A 365 -5.24 4.81 31.50
N GLN A 366 -6.08 4.86 30.49
CA GLN A 366 -5.62 5.00 29.10
C GLN A 366 -5.15 6.43 28.79
N ALA A 367 -5.67 7.44 29.47
CA ALA A 367 -5.42 8.84 29.18
C ALA A 367 -4.41 9.49 30.14
N THR A 368 -4.37 9.02 31.38
CA THR A 368 -3.60 9.65 32.47
C THR A 368 -2.27 8.92 32.66
N PHE A 369 -1.21 9.68 32.79
CA PHE A 369 0.09 9.25 33.27
C PHE A 369 0.39 9.97 34.58
N ARG A 370 0.70 9.23 35.68
CA ARG A 370 1.15 9.74 36.93
C ARG A 370 2.28 8.89 37.49
N CYS A 371 3.46 9.45 37.59
CA CYS A 371 4.62 8.72 38.11
C CYS A 371 4.49 8.43 39.59
N VAL A 372 4.55 7.16 39.99
CA VAL A 372 4.48 6.75 41.40
C VAL A 372 5.73 7.12 42.19
N LEU A 373 6.87 7.43 41.52
CA LEU A 373 8.11 7.81 42.21
C LEU A 373 8.26 9.31 42.38
N CYS A 374 8.06 10.11 41.31
CA CYS A 374 8.34 11.55 41.36
C CYS A 374 7.09 12.45 41.28
N GLY A 375 5.90 11.86 41.17
CA GLY A 375 4.65 12.61 41.08
C GLY A 375 4.39 13.34 39.76
N TYR A 376 5.27 13.20 38.76
CA TYR A 376 5.06 13.83 37.42
C TYR A 376 3.75 13.36 36.83
N GLU A 377 2.91 14.30 36.41
CA GLU A 377 1.64 14.04 35.71
C GLU A 377 1.63 14.61 34.31
N ASP A 378 1.08 13.84 33.36
CA ASP A 378 0.91 14.25 31.97
C ASP A 378 -0.18 13.39 31.29
N HIS A 379 -0.56 13.74 30.06
CA HIS A 379 -1.34 12.85 29.24
C HIS A 379 -0.48 11.64 28.81
N ALA A 380 -1.00 10.42 28.96
CA ALA A 380 -0.24 9.19 28.73
C ALA A 380 0.41 9.12 27.33
N ASP A 381 -0.30 9.59 26.28
CA ASP A 381 0.23 9.58 24.92
C ASP A 381 1.31 10.68 24.73
N ALA A 382 1.23 11.83 25.43
CA ALA A 382 2.26 12.86 25.37
C ALA A 382 3.55 12.41 26.08
N ASN A 383 3.43 11.81 27.28
CA ASN A 383 4.56 11.18 27.97
C ASN A 383 5.21 10.09 27.10
N ALA A 384 4.42 9.25 26.41
CA ALA A 384 4.92 8.22 25.52
C ALA A 384 5.67 8.84 24.31
N ALA A 385 5.12 9.87 23.67
CA ALA A 385 5.75 10.56 22.56
C ALA A 385 7.09 11.21 22.95
N ASN A 386 7.18 11.81 24.15
CA ASN A 386 8.43 12.35 24.68
C ASN A 386 9.48 11.26 24.97
N ASN A 387 9.06 10.09 25.45
CA ASN A 387 9.95 8.93 25.61
C ASN A 387 10.44 8.39 24.28
N ILE A 388 9.59 8.39 23.22
CA ILE A 388 9.96 8.02 21.87
C ILE A 388 11.01 8.99 21.31
N LEU A 389 10.85 10.29 21.51
CA LEU A 389 11.81 11.32 21.14
C LEU A 389 13.19 11.05 21.76
N ARG A 390 13.21 10.87 23.07
CA ARG A 390 14.44 10.57 23.82
C ARG A 390 15.14 9.29 23.33
N ALA A 391 14.38 8.22 23.12
CA ALA A 391 14.90 6.97 22.57
C ALA A 391 15.42 7.14 21.15
N GLY A 392 14.81 8.03 20.38
CA GLY A 392 15.22 8.42 19.04
C GLY A 392 16.57 9.10 19.00
N HIS A 393 16.80 10.06 19.92
CA HIS A 393 18.09 10.75 20.07
C HIS A 393 19.21 9.75 20.41
N ALA A 394 19.01 8.88 21.39
CA ALA A 394 19.98 7.85 21.76
C ALA A 394 20.33 6.94 20.56
N ARG A 395 19.34 6.52 19.78
CA ARG A 395 19.56 5.69 18.58
C ARG A 395 20.28 6.43 17.47
N SER A 396 20.00 7.71 17.25
CA SER A 396 20.67 8.53 16.25
C SER A 396 22.13 8.72 16.57
N ALA A 397 22.50 8.96 17.82
CA ALA A 397 23.88 9.03 18.28
C ALA A 397 24.65 7.73 18.02
N CYS A 398 24.08 6.56 18.36
CA CYS A 398 24.72 5.25 18.09
C CYS A 398 24.93 4.96 16.60
N LEU A 399 24.04 5.41 15.72
CA LEU A 399 24.19 5.23 14.27
C LEU A 399 25.33 6.09 13.70
N GLU A 400 25.57 7.26 14.26
CA GLU A 400 26.63 8.17 13.85
C GLU A 400 28.01 7.66 14.28
N GLU A 401 28.12 7.12 15.51
CA GLU A 401 29.37 6.50 15.98
C GLU A 401 29.76 5.26 15.15
N SER A 402 28.78 4.48 14.69
CA SER A 402 29.05 3.36 13.82
C SER A 402 29.46 3.76 12.40
N SER A 403 28.95 4.87 11.88
CA SER A 403 29.31 5.38 10.55
C SER A 403 30.70 6.01 10.53
N SER A 404 31.13 6.65 11.61
CA SER A 404 32.49 7.23 11.72
C SER A 404 33.59 6.17 11.83
N LYS A 405 33.27 4.97 12.35
CA LYS A 405 34.21 3.85 12.43
C LYS A 405 34.45 3.13 11.10
N PHE A 406 33.63 3.35 10.08
CA PHE A 406 33.81 2.79 8.73
C PHE A 406 34.48 3.73 7.73
N VAL A 407 34.75 4.98 8.12
CA VAL A 407 35.41 6.02 7.28
C VAL A 407 36.85 6.29 7.77
N ALA A 408 37.26 5.69 8.87
CA ALA A 408 38.66 5.64 9.33
C ALA A 408 39.21 4.22 9.08
#